data_acb84234c61ee05836262ee3d7ecfc8d
#
_entry.id   acb84234c61ee05836262ee3d7ecfc8d
#
_cell.length_a   1.000
_cell.length_b   1.000
_cell.length_c   1.000
_cell.angle_alpha   90.00
_cell.angle_beta   90.00
_cell.angle_gamma   90.00
#
_symmetry.space_group_name_H-M   'P 1'
#
loop_
_entity.id
_entity.type
_entity.pdbx_description
1 polymer ?
#
loop_
_entity_poly.entity_id
_entity_poly.type
_entity_poly.pdbx_seq_one_letter_code
_entity_poly.pdbx_strand_id
1 'polypeptide(L)'
;NEDLFSLDIKRFQKFHSSKKFIMERVTETLGDLYGMHWPYKQHNTSRNQRLLPYHEELKKEGACFGVSGEYERPMWYAKNNEKAEYKYSFDYQNWYPSVEFETKNTITNVGLYELSPFSKYEIKGEEAHNELQRICTANIKNEIGRSTYTQMLNKAGGIETDLTVICINKNHFRIISSAATRTHNKAHILKHLLPNLEFKDITDDLVCLGIFGPKSRNLISKISNDDFSNETFKFGYGKFVTLGSKKVWA
;
A
#
# COMPACT_ATOMS: atom_id res chain seq x y z
N ASN A 1 -12.77 22.00 7.21
CA ASN A 1 -11.42 21.67 6.77
C ASN A 1 -11.54 20.60 5.68
N GLU A 2 -11.13 20.95 4.46
CA GLU A 2 -11.10 20.00 3.34
C GLU A 2 -9.69 19.48 3.12
N ASP A 3 -9.58 18.23 2.68
CA ASP A 3 -8.31 17.63 2.28
C ASP A 3 -7.90 18.20 0.92
N LEU A 4 -6.84 18.99 0.90
CA LEU A 4 -6.28 19.60 -0.31
C LEU A 4 -5.17 18.74 -0.96
N PHE A 5 -4.89 17.56 -0.46
CA PHE A 5 -3.84 16.68 -0.99
C PHE A 5 -4.02 16.39 -2.49
N SER A 6 -5.27 16.26 -2.94
CA SER A 6 -5.58 16.06 -4.36
C SER A 6 -5.09 17.21 -5.28
N LEU A 7 -4.82 18.39 -4.71
CA LEU A 7 -4.31 19.56 -5.40
C LEU A 7 -2.79 19.76 -5.23
N ASP A 8 -2.13 18.93 -4.37
CA ASP A 8 -0.69 19.05 -4.15
C ASP A 8 0.09 18.48 -5.35
N ILE A 9 0.97 19.29 -5.91
CA ILE A 9 1.85 18.89 -7.01
C ILE A 9 2.78 17.72 -6.63
N LYS A 10 3.08 17.54 -5.36
CA LYS A 10 3.91 16.43 -4.84
C LYS A 10 3.25 15.05 -4.98
N ARG A 11 1.96 14.99 -5.34
CA ARG A 11 1.28 13.73 -5.65
C ARG A 11 1.71 13.12 -6.98
N PHE A 12 2.30 13.93 -7.89
CA PHE A 12 2.66 13.47 -9.22
C PHE A 12 3.99 12.70 -9.24
N GLN A 13 4.03 11.64 -10.02
CA GLN A 13 5.22 10.83 -10.32
C GLN A 13 5.82 11.24 -11.66
N LYS A 14 7.07 10.81 -11.93
CA LYS A 14 7.78 11.17 -13.16
C LYS A 14 7.02 10.85 -14.46
N PHE A 15 6.30 9.73 -14.51
CA PHE A 15 5.56 9.34 -15.71
C PHE A 15 4.41 10.31 -16.05
N HIS A 16 3.84 10.98 -15.04
CA HIS A 16 2.79 11.99 -15.25
C HIS A 16 3.29 13.19 -16.06
N SER A 17 4.60 13.48 -16.08
CA SER A 17 5.18 14.57 -16.86
C SER A 17 5.52 14.18 -18.30
N SER A 18 5.35 12.92 -18.70
CA SER A 18 5.63 12.50 -20.07
C SER A 18 4.60 13.12 -21.04
N LYS A 19 5.08 13.61 -22.20
CA LYS A 19 4.21 14.22 -23.21
C LYS A 19 3.10 13.26 -23.64
N LYS A 20 3.41 11.97 -23.81
CA LYS A 20 2.42 10.95 -24.18
C LYS A 20 1.31 10.83 -23.14
N PHE A 21 1.69 10.68 -21.87
CA PHE A 21 0.73 10.57 -20.77
C PHE A 21 -0.20 11.78 -20.70
N ILE A 22 0.39 13.00 -20.76
CA ILE A 22 -0.37 14.25 -20.68
C ILE A 22 -1.36 14.33 -21.84
N MET A 23 -0.90 14.10 -23.09
CA MET A 23 -1.77 14.18 -24.27
C MET A 23 -2.95 13.21 -24.19
N GLU A 24 -2.69 11.93 -23.90
CA GLU A 24 -3.73 10.92 -23.84
C GLU A 24 -4.71 11.18 -22.68
N ARG A 25 -4.20 11.45 -21.48
CA ARG A 25 -5.00 11.61 -20.27
C ARG A 25 -5.81 12.91 -20.28
N VAL A 26 -5.24 14.02 -20.73
CA VAL A 26 -5.95 15.29 -20.83
C VAL A 26 -7.06 15.20 -21.87
N THR A 27 -6.82 14.56 -23.02
CA THR A 27 -7.84 14.36 -24.06
C THR A 27 -9.02 13.55 -23.51
N GLU A 28 -8.77 12.44 -22.82
CA GLU A 28 -9.82 11.64 -22.18
C GLU A 28 -10.59 12.45 -21.13
N THR A 29 -9.86 13.13 -20.22
CA THR A 29 -10.46 13.90 -19.12
C THR A 29 -11.32 15.05 -19.65
N LEU A 30 -10.91 15.75 -20.70
CA LEU A 30 -11.69 16.81 -21.33
C LEU A 30 -12.95 16.24 -22.01
N GLY A 31 -12.85 15.07 -22.65
CA GLY A 31 -14.02 14.36 -23.20
C GLY A 31 -15.01 13.94 -22.12
N ASP A 32 -14.51 13.49 -20.98
CA ASP A 32 -15.32 13.07 -19.84
C ASP A 32 -16.13 14.20 -19.19
N LEU A 33 -15.71 15.48 -19.35
CA LEU A 33 -16.48 16.62 -18.84
C LEU A 33 -17.89 16.73 -19.45
N TYR A 34 -18.04 16.23 -20.67
CA TYR A 34 -19.34 16.23 -21.39
C TYR A 34 -19.99 14.85 -21.43
N GLY A 35 -19.36 13.85 -20.82
CA GLY A 35 -19.82 12.47 -20.78
C GLY A 35 -20.66 12.14 -19.55
N MET A 36 -21.09 10.89 -19.49
CA MET A 36 -21.76 10.36 -18.31
C MET A 36 -20.73 10.16 -17.18
N HIS A 37 -20.99 10.76 -16.02
CA HIS A 37 -20.15 10.62 -14.81
C HIS A 37 -20.52 9.34 -14.05
N TRP A 38 -20.07 8.20 -14.56
CA TRP A 38 -20.29 6.91 -13.92
C TRP A 38 -19.58 6.81 -12.58
N PRO A 39 -20.23 6.25 -11.55
CA PRO A 39 -19.54 5.94 -10.29
C PRO A 39 -18.35 5.00 -10.53
N TYR A 40 -17.25 5.26 -9.83
CA TYR A 40 -16.01 4.43 -9.86
C TYR A 40 -15.35 4.32 -11.25
N LYS A 41 -15.66 5.21 -12.17
CA LYS A 41 -15.11 5.20 -13.53
C LYS A 41 -13.58 5.22 -13.49
N GLN A 42 -12.98 4.27 -14.20
CA GLN A 42 -11.54 4.22 -14.45
C GLN A 42 -11.22 4.86 -15.79
N HIS A 43 -10.07 5.53 -15.87
CA HIS A 43 -9.56 6.00 -17.15
C HIS A 43 -9.16 4.83 -18.06
N ASN A 44 -9.36 4.99 -19.36
CA ASN A 44 -8.99 4.00 -20.37
C ASN A 44 -7.60 4.25 -20.97
N THR A 45 -7.18 5.51 -21.02
CA THR A 45 -5.89 5.92 -21.60
C THR A 45 -4.76 5.86 -20.59
N SER A 46 -3.54 5.81 -21.08
CA SER A 46 -2.30 5.83 -20.27
C SER A 46 -2.35 4.83 -19.09
N ARG A 47 -2.87 3.63 -19.36
CA ARG A 47 -2.89 2.49 -18.44
C ARG A 47 -1.52 1.81 -18.38
N ASN A 48 -1.32 0.95 -17.41
CA ASN A 48 -0.12 0.11 -17.25
C ASN A 48 1.18 0.91 -17.06
N GLN A 49 1.11 2.11 -16.45
CA GLN A 49 2.31 2.93 -16.18
C GLN A 49 3.14 2.37 -15.03
N ARG A 50 2.47 1.85 -13.99
CA ARG A 50 3.11 1.17 -12.87
C ARG A 50 2.36 -0.12 -12.57
N LEU A 51 3.05 -1.24 -12.80
CA LEU A 51 2.52 -2.58 -12.55
C LEU A 51 2.97 -3.08 -11.19
N LEU A 52 2.15 -3.93 -10.59
CA LEU A 52 2.53 -4.69 -9.41
C LEU A 52 3.45 -5.86 -9.78
N PRO A 53 4.31 -6.32 -8.86
CA PRO A 53 5.21 -7.46 -9.14
C PRO A 53 4.49 -8.74 -9.62
N TYR A 54 3.28 -8.98 -9.13
CA TYR A 54 2.44 -10.15 -9.49
C TYR A 54 1.33 -9.81 -10.49
N HIS A 55 1.49 -8.76 -11.29
CA HIS A 55 0.43 -8.28 -12.20
C HIS A 55 -0.09 -9.38 -13.15
N GLU A 56 0.82 -10.11 -13.79
CA GLU A 56 0.45 -11.14 -14.76
C GLU A 56 -0.18 -12.38 -14.09
N GLU A 57 0.28 -12.75 -12.90
CA GLU A 57 -0.32 -13.81 -12.10
C GLU A 57 -1.73 -13.44 -11.65
N LEU A 58 -1.92 -12.23 -11.13
CA LEU A 58 -3.23 -11.73 -10.71
C LEU A 58 -4.21 -11.63 -11.90
N LYS A 59 -3.69 -11.27 -13.09
CA LYS A 59 -4.48 -11.24 -14.31
C LYS A 59 -4.97 -12.62 -14.73
N LYS A 60 -4.12 -13.66 -14.61
CA LYS A 60 -4.51 -15.05 -14.85
C LYS A 60 -5.58 -15.54 -13.90
N GLU A 61 -5.59 -15.05 -12.67
CA GLU A 61 -6.61 -15.33 -11.65
C GLU A 61 -7.91 -14.53 -11.85
N GLY A 62 -8.03 -13.78 -12.95
CA GLY A 62 -9.24 -13.02 -13.31
C GLY A 62 -9.31 -11.62 -12.69
N ALA A 63 -8.20 -11.04 -12.26
CA ALA A 63 -8.19 -9.68 -11.71
C ALA A 63 -8.67 -8.65 -12.74
N CYS A 64 -9.62 -7.82 -12.35
CA CYS A 64 -9.98 -6.58 -13.04
C CYS A 64 -9.20 -5.42 -12.41
N PHE A 65 -8.37 -4.77 -13.22
CA PHE A 65 -7.46 -3.73 -12.74
C PHE A 65 -8.06 -2.34 -12.82
N GLY A 66 -7.70 -1.51 -11.83
CA GLY A 66 -7.95 -0.08 -11.81
C GLY A 66 -6.73 0.66 -11.30
N VAL A 67 -6.60 1.94 -11.61
CA VAL A 67 -5.51 2.79 -11.12
C VAL A 67 -5.86 3.30 -9.72
N SER A 68 -5.05 2.93 -8.74
CA SER A 68 -5.16 3.43 -7.37
C SER A 68 -3.78 3.60 -6.75
N GLY A 69 -3.49 4.77 -6.19
CA GLY A 69 -2.16 5.10 -5.68
C GLY A 69 -1.09 4.99 -6.77
N GLU A 70 -1.48 5.31 -8.03
CA GLU A 70 -0.65 5.29 -9.23
C GLU A 70 -0.23 3.91 -9.76
N TYR A 71 -0.65 2.84 -9.11
CA TYR A 71 -0.44 1.46 -9.56
C TYR A 71 -1.70 0.90 -10.24
N GLU A 72 -1.50 0.03 -11.22
CA GLU A 72 -2.54 -0.89 -11.68
C GLU A 72 -2.77 -1.93 -10.60
N ARG A 73 -3.87 -1.80 -9.88
CA ARG A 73 -4.21 -2.68 -8.75
C ARG A 73 -5.38 -3.59 -9.10
N PRO A 74 -5.40 -4.84 -8.62
CA PRO A 74 -6.58 -5.67 -8.70
C PRO A 74 -7.67 -5.04 -7.83
N MET A 75 -8.80 -4.69 -8.44
CA MET A 75 -9.92 -4.06 -7.74
C MET A 75 -10.99 -5.08 -7.37
N TRP A 76 -11.14 -6.11 -8.18
CA TRP A 76 -12.02 -7.25 -7.98
C TRP A 76 -11.61 -8.39 -8.90
N TYR A 77 -12.13 -9.59 -8.69
CA TYR A 77 -11.82 -10.78 -9.49
C TYR A 77 -13.08 -11.33 -10.18
N ALA A 78 -13.00 -11.45 -11.50
CA ALA A 78 -14.04 -12.08 -12.30
C ALA A 78 -14.12 -13.59 -12.00
N LYS A 79 -15.34 -14.13 -11.98
CA LYS A 79 -15.62 -15.53 -11.70
C LYS A 79 -16.25 -16.22 -12.92
N ASN A 80 -16.21 -17.55 -12.91
CA ASN A 80 -16.99 -18.37 -13.85
C ASN A 80 -16.84 -18.00 -15.32
N ASN A 81 -15.62 -17.71 -15.78
CA ASN A 81 -15.32 -17.27 -17.13
C ASN A 81 -15.92 -15.92 -17.55
N GLU A 82 -16.37 -15.12 -16.60
CA GLU A 82 -16.75 -13.73 -16.87
C GLU A 82 -15.51 -12.93 -17.30
N LYS A 83 -15.75 -11.88 -18.08
CA LYS A 83 -14.69 -10.95 -18.44
C LYS A 83 -14.38 -10.01 -17.28
N ALA A 84 -13.10 -9.83 -16.97
CA ALA A 84 -12.61 -8.87 -16.00
C ALA A 84 -12.67 -7.44 -16.57
N GLU A 85 -13.89 -6.91 -16.74
CA GLU A 85 -14.17 -5.58 -17.30
C GLU A 85 -15.20 -4.82 -16.47
N TYR A 86 -15.09 -3.50 -16.44
CA TYR A 86 -16.06 -2.64 -15.78
C TYR A 86 -17.30 -2.44 -16.66
N LYS A 87 -18.48 -2.71 -16.09
CA LYS A 87 -19.78 -2.32 -16.63
C LYS A 87 -20.42 -1.37 -15.64
N TYR A 88 -20.33 -0.08 -15.94
CA TYR A 88 -20.77 0.96 -15.03
C TYR A 88 -22.30 1.04 -14.96
N SER A 89 -22.80 1.34 -13.76
CA SER A 89 -24.23 1.51 -13.48
C SER A 89 -24.41 2.53 -12.35
N PHE A 90 -25.56 3.18 -12.29
CA PHE A 90 -25.98 3.97 -11.12
C PHE A 90 -26.66 3.09 -10.06
N ASP A 91 -27.04 1.86 -10.43
CA ASP A 91 -27.52 0.84 -9.51
C ASP A 91 -26.35 -0.04 -9.03
N TYR A 92 -26.56 -1.36 -9.02
CA TYR A 92 -25.49 -2.31 -8.70
C TYR A 92 -24.50 -2.46 -9.85
N GLN A 93 -23.23 -2.33 -9.50
CA GLN A 93 -22.14 -2.54 -10.42
C GLN A 93 -21.98 -4.04 -10.74
N ASN A 94 -21.49 -4.39 -11.94
CA ASN A 94 -21.30 -5.79 -12.32
C ASN A 94 -20.32 -6.56 -11.44
N TRP A 95 -19.41 -5.87 -10.75
CA TRP A 95 -18.45 -6.49 -9.82
C TRP A 95 -18.99 -6.67 -8.40
N TYR A 96 -20.18 -6.16 -8.08
CA TYR A 96 -20.78 -6.25 -6.75
C TYR A 96 -20.84 -7.69 -6.22
N PRO A 97 -21.32 -8.72 -6.98
CA PRO A 97 -21.36 -10.10 -6.50
C PRO A 97 -19.97 -10.68 -6.21
N SER A 98 -18.93 -10.26 -6.97
CA SER A 98 -17.57 -10.68 -6.76
C SER A 98 -16.99 -10.11 -5.45
N VAL A 99 -17.14 -8.79 -5.27
CA VAL A 99 -16.69 -8.10 -4.06
C VAL A 99 -17.42 -8.60 -2.81
N GLU A 100 -18.72 -8.84 -2.91
CA GLU A 100 -19.51 -9.44 -1.83
C GLU A 100 -18.98 -10.80 -1.41
N PHE A 101 -18.68 -11.66 -2.39
CA PHE A 101 -18.08 -12.98 -2.10
C PHE A 101 -16.69 -12.86 -1.49
N GLU A 102 -15.81 -12.03 -2.04
CA GLU A 102 -14.45 -11.83 -1.53
C GLU A 102 -14.48 -11.31 -0.09
N THR A 103 -15.38 -10.38 0.21
CA THR A 103 -15.60 -9.83 1.56
C THR A 103 -16.09 -10.92 2.51
N LYS A 104 -17.14 -11.67 2.14
CA LYS A 104 -17.66 -12.78 2.96
C LYS A 104 -16.60 -13.84 3.20
N ASN A 105 -15.84 -14.20 2.14
CA ASN A 105 -14.76 -15.18 2.27
C ASN A 105 -13.66 -14.71 3.23
N THR A 106 -13.26 -13.43 3.15
CA THR A 106 -12.26 -12.88 4.05
C THR A 106 -12.73 -12.89 5.51
N ILE A 107 -13.98 -12.54 5.77
CA ILE A 107 -14.56 -12.50 7.13
C ILE A 107 -14.67 -13.92 7.73
N THR A 108 -14.98 -14.94 6.92
CA THR A 108 -15.26 -16.32 7.42
C THR A 108 -14.09 -17.29 7.23
N ASN A 109 -13.19 -16.99 6.33
CA ASN A 109 -12.07 -17.86 5.96
C ASN A 109 -10.73 -17.11 5.95
N VAL A 110 -10.23 -16.80 4.73
CA VAL A 110 -8.97 -16.10 4.50
C VAL A 110 -8.99 -15.40 3.15
N GLY A 111 -8.46 -14.17 3.11
CA GLY A 111 -8.18 -13.41 1.89
C GLY A 111 -6.69 -13.11 1.77
N LEU A 112 -6.17 -13.16 0.55
CA LEU A 112 -4.82 -12.72 0.20
C LEU A 112 -4.93 -11.37 -0.52
N TYR A 113 -4.20 -10.36 -0.02
CA TYR A 113 -4.24 -9.00 -0.52
C TYR A 113 -2.87 -8.54 -0.99
N GLU A 114 -2.81 -8.00 -2.17
CA GLU A 114 -1.61 -7.38 -2.73
C GLU A 114 -1.46 -5.96 -2.16
N LEU A 115 -0.45 -5.74 -1.31
CA LEU A 115 -0.22 -4.50 -0.57
C LEU A 115 1.12 -3.82 -0.93
N SER A 116 1.79 -4.28 -1.98
CA SER A 116 3.08 -3.71 -2.42
C SER A 116 3.05 -2.21 -2.73
N PRO A 117 1.92 -1.57 -3.10
CA PRO A 117 1.87 -0.13 -3.27
C PRO A 117 2.15 0.69 -2.02
N PHE A 118 1.93 0.16 -0.82
CA PHE A 118 2.28 0.89 0.40
C PHE A 118 3.73 1.37 0.34
N SER A 119 3.92 2.65 0.66
CA SER A 119 5.25 3.25 0.70
C SER A 119 6.08 2.64 1.82
N LYS A 120 7.31 2.28 1.51
CA LYS A 120 8.26 1.66 2.44
C LYS A 120 9.55 2.45 2.44
N TYR A 121 9.93 2.95 3.61
CA TYR A 121 11.18 3.69 3.79
C TYR A 121 12.01 3.01 4.87
N GLU A 122 13.32 3.10 4.75
CA GLU A 122 14.27 2.72 5.80
C GLU A 122 15.04 3.93 6.30
N ILE A 123 15.21 3.99 7.62
CA ILE A 123 16.07 4.97 8.31
C ILE A 123 17.07 4.18 9.13
N LYS A 124 18.39 4.51 8.94
CA LYS A 124 19.47 3.84 9.63
C LYS A 124 20.45 4.86 10.23
N GLY A 125 21.01 4.53 11.36
CA GLY A 125 22.01 5.30 12.08
C GLY A 125 21.79 5.24 13.59
N GLU A 126 22.79 5.61 14.35
CA GLU A 126 22.77 5.55 15.81
C GLU A 126 21.64 6.40 16.41
N GLU A 127 21.39 7.58 15.82
CA GLU A 127 20.35 8.51 16.27
C GLU A 127 18.97 8.22 15.65
N ALA A 128 18.78 7.14 14.88
CA ALA A 128 17.54 6.88 14.17
C ALA A 128 16.32 6.74 15.10
N HIS A 129 16.49 6.10 16.26
CA HIS A 129 15.43 5.99 17.26
C HIS A 129 15.05 7.35 17.85
N ASN A 130 16.05 8.13 18.31
CA ASN A 130 15.83 9.43 18.92
C ASN A 130 15.16 10.39 17.94
N GLU A 131 15.57 10.34 16.68
CA GLU A 131 14.99 11.18 15.63
C GLU A 131 13.54 10.80 15.32
N LEU A 132 13.24 9.50 15.20
CA LEU A 132 11.86 9.04 15.03
C LEU A 132 10.99 9.37 16.24
N GLN A 133 11.54 9.27 17.46
CA GLN A 133 10.87 9.70 18.69
C GLN A 133 10.52 11.20 18.70
N ARG A 134 11.36 12.02 18.05
CA ARG A 134 11.15 13.47 17.94
C ARG A 134 10.10 13.85 16.90
N ILE A 135 10.05 13.14 15.74
CA ILE A 135 9.18 13.51 14.62
C ILE A 135 7.82 12.81 14.62
N CYS A 136 7.67 11.74 15.41
CA CYS A 136 6.41 10.99 15.56
C CYS A 136 5.70 11.37 16.87
N THR A 137 4.37 11.24 16.87
CA THR A 137 3.55 11.55 18.05
C THR A 137 3.49 10.45 19.10
N ALA A 138 3.63 9.18 18.67
CA ALA A 138 3.63 8.03 19.57
C ALA A 138 5.03 7.74 20.11
N ASN A 139 5.09 7.06 21.24
CA ASN A 139 6.33 6.54 21.79
C ASN A 139 6.84 5.37 20.93
N ILE A 140 7.82 5.64 20.08
CA ILE A 140 8.44 4.65 19.22
C ILE A 140 9.25 3.67 20.06
N LYS A 141 8.92 2.39 19.95
CA LYS A 141 9.59 1.33 20.71
C LYS A 141 10.85 0.87 20.00
N ASN A 142 11.96 0.77 20.77
CA ASN A 142 13.26 0.27 20.29
C ASN A 142 13.45 -1.23 20.61
N GLU A 143 12.36 -1.99 20.52
CA GLU A 143 12.37 -3.45 20.63
C GLU A 143 12.34 -4.06 19.23
N ILE A 144 13.26 -4.96 18.94
CA ILE A 144 13.37 -5.60 17.62
C ILE A 144 12.04 -6.32 17.28
N GLY A 145 11.52 -6.05 16.10
CA GLY A 145 10.26 -6.57 15.61
C GLY A 145 9.05 -5.71 15.99
N ARG A 146 9.14 -4.84 16.97
CA ARG A 146 8.00 -4.04 17.41
C ARG A 146 7.53 -3.05 16.35
N SER A 147 6.22 -3.10 16.04
CA SER A 147 5.53 -2.13 15.19
C SER A 147 4.80 -1.10 16.06
N THR A 148 4.92 0.17 15.70
CA THR A 148 4.23 1.29 16.35
C THR A 148 3.47 2.10 15.30
N TYR A 149 2.13 2.12 15.38
CA TYR A 149 1.31 3.03 14.59
C TYR A 149 1.38 4.43 15.19
N THR A 150 1.58 5.44 14.35
CA THR A 150 1.82 6.82 14.77
C THR A 150 1.46 7.82 13.68
N GLN A 151 1.45 9.10 14.04
CA GLN A 151 1.30 10.23 13.12
C GLN A 151 2.55 11.11 13.15
N MET A 152 2.78 11.84 12.05
CA MET A 152 3.67 12.99 12.00
C MET A 152 2.82 14.24 11.82
N LEU A 153 3.16 15.32 12.54
CA LEU A 153 2.40 16.55 12.55
C LEU A 153 3.16 17.70 11.90
N ASN A 154 2.43 18.68 11.42
CA ASN A 154 2.98 19.99 11.07
C ASN A 154 3.10 20.90 12.30
N LYS A 155 3.68 22.09 12.10
CA LYS A 155 3.90 23.06 13.19
C LYS A 155 2.61 23.59 13.83
N ALA A 156 1.47 23.49 13.15
CA ALA A 156 0.16 23.88 13.64
C ALA A 156 -0.59 22.75 14.36
N GLY A 157 0.02 21.55 14.48
CA GLY A 157 -0.58 20.36 15.08
C GLY A 157 -1.49 19.56 14.14
N GLY A 158 -1.57 19.93 12.85
CA GLY A 158 -2.30 19.17 11.85
C GLY A 158 -1.54 17.90 11.46
N ILE A 159 -2.28 16.82 11.16
CA ILE A 159 -1.70 15.55 10.73
C ILE A 159 -1.19 15.69 9.29
N GLU A 160 0.10 15.46 9.07
CA GLU A 160 0.73 15.41 7.74
C GLU A 160 0.66 14.00 7.16
N THR A 161 0.85 12.99 7.99
CA THR A 161 0.76 11.59 7.60
C THR A 161 0.52 10.70 8.81
N ASP A 162 -0.16 9.59 8.59
CA ASP A 162 -0.17 8.44 9.49
C ASP A 162 0.72 7.33 8.91
N LEU A 163 1.36 6.58 9.78
CA LEU A 163 2.34 5.57 9.38
C LEU A 163 2.59 4.53 10.47
N THR A 164 3.20 3.44 10.08
CA THR A 164 3.69 2.42 11.01
C THR A 164 5.20 2.41 11.00
N VAL A 165 5.82 2.55 12.16
CA VAL A 165 7.27 2.40 12.37
C VAL A 165 7.55 1.00 12.90
N ILE A 166 8.44 0.28 12.26
CA ILE A 166 8.87 -1.08 12.63
C ILE A 166 10.35 -1.03 13.01
N CYS A 167 10.69 -1.48 14.22
CA CYS A 167 12.07 -1.63 14.66
C CYS A 167 12.66 -2.92 14.05
N ILE A 168 13.51 -2.80 13.03
CA ILE A 168 14.21 -3.94 12.40
C ILE A 168 15.40 -4.36 13.25
N ASN A 169 16.16 -3.38 13.75
CA ASN A 169 17.16 -3.53 14.81
C ASN A 169 17.34 -2.17 15.51
N LYS A 170 18.22 -2.09 16.52
CA LYS A 170 18.39 -0.89 17.37
C LYS A 170 18.65 0.40 16.60
N ASN A 171 19.31 0.31 15.45
CA ASN A 171 19.71 1.46 14.62
C ASN A 171 19.09 1.42 13.22
N HIS A 172 18.05 0.60 13.01
CA HIS A 172 17.40 0.41 11.71
C HIS A 172 15.90 0.28 11.88
N PHE A 173 15.18 1.22 11.31
CA PHE A 173 13.73 1.29 11.34
C PHE A 173 13.16 1.28 9.93
N ARG A 174 12.03 0.60 9.76
CA ARG A 174 11.23 0.63 8.54
C ARG A 174 9.94 1.38 8.79
N ILE A 175 9.59 2.25 7.87
CA ILE A 175 8.34 3.02 7.90
C ILE A 175 7.46 2.50 6.78
N ILE A 176 6.19 2.23 7.11
CA ILE A 176 5.14 1.89 6.15
C ILE A 176 4.10 3.00 6.18
N SER A 177 3.75 3.55 5.02
CA SER A 177 2.73 4.60 4.91
C SER A 177 1.91 4.46 3.62
N SER A 178 0.90 5.32 3.45
CA SER A 178 0.01 5.29 2.28
C SER A 178 0.76 5.40 0.96
N ALA A 179 0.33 4.63 -0.04
CA ALA A 179 0.83 4.70 -1.40
C ALA A 179 0.56 6.06 -2.07
N ALA A 180 -0.65 6.60 -1.86
CA ALA A 180 -1.10 7.83 -2.48
C ALA A 180 -0.27 9.06 -2.07
N THR A 181 0.26 9.04 -0.84
CA THR A 181 1.04 10.15 -0.27
C THR A 181 2.55 9.93 -0.29
N ARG A 182 3.05 8.93 -1.05
CA ARG A 182 4.49 8.56 -1.07
C ARG A 182 5.43 9.75 -1.17
N THR A 183 5.23 10.59 -2.17
CA THR A 183 6.13 11.73 -2.43
C THR A 183 6.03 12.79 -1.33
N HIS A 184 4.81 13.07 -0.86
CA HIS A 184 4.55 13.98 0.25
C HIS A 184 5.21 13.49 1.53
N ASN A 185 4.97 12.24 1.92
CA ASN A 185 5.51 11.64 3.14
C ASN A 185 7.05 11.61 3.13
N LYS A 186 7.63 11.21 1.98
CA LYS A 186 9.09 11.26 1.78
C LYS A 186 9.64 12.67 1.97
N ALA A 187 9.01 13.67 1.37
CA ALA A 187 9.44 15.06 1.48
C ALA A 187 9.33 15.57 2.93
N HIS A 188 8.24 15.22 3.64
CA HIS A 188 8.07 15.58 5.05
C HIS A 188 9.11 14.92 5.94
N ILE A 189 9.37 13.63 5.79
CA ILE A 189 10.40 12.90 6.56
C ILE A 189 11.77 13.54 6.32
N LEU A 190 12.20 13.70 5.07
CA LEU A 190 13.51 14.25 4.72
C LEU A 190 13.72 15.69 5.21
N LYS A 191 12.65 16.49 5.27
CA LYS A 191 12.71 17.86 5.79
C LYS A 191 13.06 17.92 7.28
N HIS A 192 12.70 16.89 8.02
CA HIS A 192 12.85 16.85 9.47
C HIS A 192 13.95 15.89 9.94
N LEU A 193 14.44 15.01 9.08
CA LEU A 193 15.45 14.01 9.41
C LEU A 193 16.85 14.63 9.51
N LEU A 194 17.65 14.18 10.49
CA LEU A 194 19.05 14.60 10.62
C LEU A 194 19.87 14.16 9.40
N PRO A 195 20.82 15.02 8.92
CA PRO A 195 21.59 14.75 7.69
C PRO A 195 22.54 13.54 7.80
N ASN A 196 22.91 13.12 9.01
CA ASN A 196 23.82 12.00 9.26
C ASN A 196 23.10 10.64 9.29
N LEU A 197 21.77 10.62 9.10
CA LEU A 197 21.01 9.39 9.01
C LEU A 197 20.86 8.95 7.56
N GLU A 198 21.04 7.66 7.31
CA GLU A 198 20.74 7.07 6.01
C GLU A 198 19.20 6.95 5.85
N PHE A 199 18.68 7.54 4.78
CA PHE A 199 17.29 7.37 4.36
C PHE A 199 17.23 6.68 3.01
N LYS A 200 16.44 5.61 2.91
CA LYS A 200 16.21 4.90 1.64
C LYS A 200 14.71 4.68 1.42
N ASP A 201 14.23 5.06 0.24
CA ASP A 201 12.91 4.65 -0.27
C ASP A 201 13.06 3.26 -0.91
N ILE A 202 12.49 2.24 -0.27
CA ILE A 202 12.55 0.84 -0.69
C ILE A 202 11.18 0.31 -1.18
N THR A 203 10.28 1.22 -1.54
CA THR A 203 8.91 0.88 -1.92
C THR A 203 8.89 -0.16 -3.05
N ASP A 204 9.71 0.06 -4.06
CA ASP A 204 9.74 -0.80 -5.25
C ASP A 204 10.73 -2.00 -5.10
N ASP A 205 11.48 -2.07 -3.98
CA ASP A 205 12.43 -3.15 -3.69
C ASP A 205 11.75 -4.34 -2.96
N LEU A 206 10.57 -4.13 -2.36
CA LEU A 206 9.89 -5.12 -1.52
C LEU A 206 8.44 -5.33 -1.93
N VAL A 207 8.08 -6.58 -2.11
CA VAL A 207 6.69 -7.04 -2.19
C VAL A 207 6.08 -7.08 -0.79
N CYS A 208 4.81 -6.71 -0.68
CA CYS A 208 4.04 -6.83 0.55
C CYS A 208 2.71 -7.55 0.25
N LEU A 209 2.48 -8.65 0.93
CA LEU A 209 1.24 -9.41 0.84
C LEU A 209 0.55 -9.42 2.20
N GLY A 210 -0.75 -9.14 2.23
CA GLY A 210 -1.58 -9.25 3.43
C GLY A 210 -2.36 -10.56 3.43
N ILE A 211 -2.32 -11.29 4.54
CA ILE A 211 -3.13 -12.50 4.75
C ILE A 211 -4.10 -12.20 5.88
N PHE A 212 -5.39 -12.06 5.55
CA PHE A 212 -6.42 -11.64 6.49
C PHE A 212 -7.52 -12.69 6.63
N GLY A 213 -8.13 -12.73 7.81
CA GLY A 213 -9.27 -13.60 8.12
C GLY A 213 -8.97 -14.64 9.20
N PRO A 214 -10.01 -15.26 9.78
CA PRO A 214 -9.87 -16.14 10.94
C PRO A 214 -9.04 -17.41 10.67
N LYS A 215 -8.91 -17.83 9.42
CA LYS A 215 -8.12 -19.01 9.02
C LYS A 215 -6.72 -18.65 8.47
N SER A 216 -6.27 -17.40 8.60
CA SER A 216 -4.94 -16.95 8.10
C SER A 216 -3.80 -17.79 8.67
N ARG A 217 -3.83 -18.06 9.97
CA ARG A 217 -2.82 -18.87 10.65
C ARG A 217 -2.78 -20.31 10.13
N ASN A 218 -3.96 -20.91 9.91
CA ASN A 218 -4.07 -22.26 9.36
C ASN A 218 -3.53 -22.36 7.93
N LEU A 219 -3.70 -21.27 7.15
CA LEU A 219 -3.14 -21.22 5.79
C LEU A 219 -1.62 -21.13 5.82
N ILE A 220 -1.07 -20.19 6.59
CA ILE A 220 0.37 -19.94 6.62
C ILE A 220 1.15 -21.15 7.18
N SER A 221 0.59 -21.87 8.15
CA SER A 221 1.18 -23.09 8.71
C SER A 221 1.31 -24.26 7.73
N LYS A 222 0.62 -24.20 6.56
CA LYS A 222 0.79 -25.20 5.50
C LYS A 222 2.02 -24.97 4.63
N ILE A 223 2.59 -23.77 4.65
CA ILE A 223 3.73 -23.37 3.82
C ILE A 223 4.92 -22.91 4.64
N SER A 224 4.85 -23.02 5.97
CA SER A 224 5.90 -22.64 6.91
C SER A 224 5.95 -23.62 8.07
N ASN A 225 7.16 -23.93 8.53
CA ASN A 225 7.43 -24.67 9.76
C ASN A 225 7.60 -23.76 10.98
N ASP A 226 7.57 -22.43 10.78
CA ASP A 226 7.65 -21.48 11.88
C ASP A 226 6.36 -21.47 12.69
N ASP A 227 6.48 -21.22 13.99
CA ASP A 227 5.35 -21.09 14.90
C ASP A 227 4.74 -19.69 14.82
N PHE A 228 3.46 -19.63 14.47
CA PHE A 228 2.63 -18.42 14.40
C PHE A 228 1.61 -18.33 15.55
N SER A 229 1.81 -19.07 16.65
CA SER A 229 0.99 -18.94 17.86
C SER A 229 1.12 -17.56 18.49
N ASN A 230 0.18 -17.19 19.35
CA ASN A 230 0.23 -15.87 20.03
C ASN A 230 1.42 -15.76 20.99
N GLU A 231 1.95 -16.88 21.47
CA GLU A 231 3.11 -16.99 22.37
C GLU A 231 4.40 -16.60 21.65
N THR A 232 4.57 -17.07 20.42
CA THR A 232 5.82 -16.90 19.64
C THR A 232 5.72 -15.78 18.61
N PHE A 233 4.51 -15.45 18.15
CA PHE A 233 4.23 -14.40 17.17
C PHE A 233 3.20 -13.42 17.74
N LYS A 234 3.67 -12.54 18.61
CA LYS A 234 2.83 -11.61 19.36
C LYS A 234 2.26 -10.52 18.45
N PHE A 235 1.05 -10.07 18.78
CA PHE A 235 0.44 -8.92 18.08
C PHE A 235 1.33 -7.68 18.12
N GLY A 236 1.50 -7.06 16.96
CA GLY A 236 2.33 -5.87 16.78
C GLY A 236 3.83 -6.14 16.76
N TYR A 237 4.24 -7.40 16.56
CA TYR A 237 5.64 -7.78 16.33
C TYR A 237 5.79 -8.46 14.98
N GLY A 238 6.90 -8.13 14.32
CA GLY A 238 7.36 -8.82 13.12
C GLY A 238 8.67 -9.57 13.39
N LYS A 239 8.90 -10.61 12.64
CA LYS A 239 10.15 -11.38 12.62
C LYS A 239 10.42 -11.98 11.24
N PHE A 240 11.63 -12.39 11.01
CA PHE A 240 11.91 -13.22 9.84
C PHE A 240 11.36 -14.62 10.03
N VAL A 241 10.65 -15.09 9.03
CA VAL A 241 10.08 -16.45 8.95
C VAL A 241 10.43 -17.06 7.58
N THR A 242 10.30 -18.37 7.46
CA THR A 242 10.49 -19.10 6.20
C THR A 242 9.14 -19.50 5.64
N LEU A 243 8.78 -18.97 4.47
CA LEU A 243 7.59 -19.39 3.71
C LEU A 243 8.03 -20.16 2.47
N GLY A 244 7.70 -21.44 2.40
CA GLY A 244 8.24 -22.33 1.38
C GLY A 244 9.77 -22.34 1.42
N SER A 245 10.41 -21.87 0.35
CA SER A 245 11.89 -21.78 0.25
C SER A 245 12.43 -20.37 0.53
N LYS A 246 11.60 -19.41 0.89
CA LYS A 246 11.99 -18.01 1.01
C LYS A 246 11.93 -17.51 2.44
N LYS A 247 12.98 -16.76 2.83
CA LYS A 247 12.99 -16.01 4.08
C LYS A 247 12.33 -14.65 3.85
N VAL A 248 11.27 -14.37 4.61
CA VAL A 248 10.49 -13.13 4.53
C VAL A 248 10.35 -12.49 5.90
N TRP A 249 10.05 -11.20 5.91
CA TRP A 249 9.64 -10.50 7.12
C TRP A 249 8.11 -10.59 7.23
N ALA A 250 7.61 -11.15 8.32
CA ALA A 250 6.19 -11.25 8.63
C ALA A 250 5.87 -10.49 9.93
#